data_ff3ac978c57f36953fabbfa12685f253
#
_entry.id   ff3ac978c57f36953fabbfa12685f253
#
_cell.length_a   1.000
_cell.length_b   1.000
_cell.length_c   1.000
_cell.angle_alpha   90.00
_cell.angle_beta   90.00
_cell.angle_gamma   90.00
#
_symmetry.space_group_name_H-M   'P 1'
#
loop_
_entity.id
_entity.type
_entity.pdbx_description
1 polymer ?
#
loop_
_entity_poly.entity_id
_entity_poly.type
_entity_poly.pdbx_seq_one_letter_code
_entity_poly.pdbx_strand_id
1 'polypeptide(L)'
;MKIPKPRMSFSQIMNMNVGFLGIQYSFGLQQSAINPLYSFLGADPDKLPLLNLAGPLTGLLIQPIIGAMSDKTWHPRWGRRKPYFLIGAIFCSLCLFIFPFSRSLWMAAGLLWILDAANNTAMEPYRAFVADKLPADQQPMGFLTQSFFTGLGITLANFSLAFFQWAITGETHPGFKQSIPYWVFGSFFLGAICSITSVLWSVYKTPEIPPTPEELAELRSRPKGLLYPFKEIASAIGDMPKVMWQLALVYLFQWYAMFCYWQFIALNVAQSAWGVTPQMVNESKTIIQMAQEGKPVAASLLESSKQIKGFSEDAVVHTGMINGWYNIITFVSAFGLLWLAKKYNAKITHFLALLFAGIALIILPTIHDKWMMFLPMVFFGIAWASMMGVPYLLVVNQIPAKRYGVYMGIINMMIVIPMFIQTLSFGYVYKSFLRGNPANAIIFAGTLLVTAAVATLAIKSRQPGDEARLG
;
A
#
# COMPACT_ATOMS: atom_id res chain seq x y z
N MET A 1 39.56 -0.03 -6.12
CA MET A 1 39.07 1.11 -5.29
C MET A 1 37.64 1.43 -5.71
N LYS A 2 36.67 1.48 -4.76
CA LYS A 2 35.31 1.94 -5.10
C LYS A 2 35.37 3.43 -5.43
N ILE A 3 34.84 3.81 -6.57
CA ILE A 3 34.74 5.23 -6.94
C ILE A 3 33.86 5.93 -5.90
N PRO A 4 34.32 7.03 -5.26
CA PRO A 4 33.48 7.75 -4.30
C PRO A 4 32.26 8.30 -5.04
N LYS A 5 31.07 8.01 -4.51
CA LYS A 5 29.82 8.51 -5.09
C LYS A 5 29.77 10.03 -4.97
N PRO A 6 29.45 10.75 -6.06
CA PRO A 6 29.37 12.19 -6.01
C PRO A 6 28.25 12.65 -5.08
N ARG A 7 28.49 13.70 -4.30
CA ARG A 7 27.44 14.34 -3.51
C ARG A 7 26.42 15.00 -4.40
N MET A 8 25.14 14.82 -4.07
CA MET A 8 24.02 15.43 -4.79
C MET A 8 23.44 16.59 -3.99
N SER A 9 23.03 17.65 -4.68
CA SER A 9 22.27 18.75 -4.08
C SER A 9 20.86 18.28 -3.66
N PHE A 10 20.20 19.01 -2.76
CA PHE A 10 18.83 18.70 -2.36
C PHE A 10 17.86 18.64 -3.56
N SER A 11 17.97 19.59 -4.50
CA SER A 11 17.15 19.58 -5.73
C SER A 11 17.40 18.34 -6.60
N GLN A 12 18.63 17.86 -6.69
CA GLN A 12 18.95 16.63 -7.42
C GLN A 12 18.35 15.40 -6.72
N ILE A 13 18.38 15.35 -5.38
CA ILE A 13 17.75 14.28 -4.59
C ILE A 13 16.22 14.29 -4.76
N MET A 14 15.60 15.49 -4.78
CA MET A 14 14.18 15.65 -5.09
C MET A 14 13.86 15.12 -6.51
N ASN A 15 14.57 15.57 -7.53
CA ASN A 15 14.38 15.11 -8.92
C ASN A 15 14.57 13.61 -9.08
N MET A 16 15.51 13.02 -8.36
CA MET A 16 15.74 11.57 -8.35
C MET A 16 14.53 10.81 -7.81
N ASN A 17 13.83 11.34 -6.81
CA ASN A 17 12.77 10.64 -6.09
C ASN A 17 11.35 10.98 -6.56
N VAL A 18 11.16 11.98 -7.43
CA VAL A 18 9.83 12.41 -7.86
C VAL A 18 9.02 11.30 -8.54
N GLY A 19 9.66 10.33 -9.18
CA GLY A 19 8.97 9.18 -9.77
C GLY A 19 8.24 8.29 -8.76
N PHE A 20 8.63 8.36 -7.48
CA PHE A 20 7.90 7.68 -6.43
C PHE A 20 6.48 8.23 -6.23
N LEU A 21 6.26 9.51 -6.53
CA LEU A 21 4.94 10.13 -6.48
C LEU A 21 3.92 9.38 -7.35
N GLY A 22 4.26 9.08 -8.60
CA GLY A 22 3.33 8.40 -9.50
C GLY A 22 3.10 6.93 -9.13
N ILE A 23 4.13 6.22 -8.69
CA ILE A 23 4.01 4.84 -8.20
C ILE A 23 3.09 4.81 -6.96
N GLN A 24 3.28 5.73 -6.04
CA GLN A 24 2.49 5.79 -4.80
C GLN A 24 1.08 6.34 -5.02
N TYR A 25 0.87 7.16 -6.04
CA TYR A 25 -0.48 7.53 -6.47
C TYR A 25 -1.27 6.29 -6.91
N SER A 26 -0.65 5.39 -7.68
CA SER A 26 -1.25 4.11 -8.06
C SER A 26 -1.64 3.27 -6.84
N PHE A 27 -0.75 3.13 -5.85
CA PHE A 27 -1.06 2.43 -4.59
C PHE A 27 -2.19 3.11 -3.80
N GLY A 28 -2.26 4.44 -3.79
CA GLY A 28 -3.36 5.18 -3.16
C GLY A 28 -4.73 4.86 -3.79
N LEU A 29 -4.80 4.78 -5.12
CA LEU A 29 -6.01 4.35 -5.83
C LEU A 29 -6.35 2.88 -5.53
N GLN A 30 -5.35 2.00 -5.43
CA GLN A 30 -5.60 0.61 -5.06
C GLN A 30 -6.23 0.49 -3.68
N GLN A 31 -5.77 1.26 -2.70
CA GLN A 31 -6.29 1.23 -1.34
C GLN A 31 -7.73 1.76 -1.23
N SER A 32 -8.10 2.76 -2.02
CA SER A 32 -9.35 3.48 -1.84
C SER A 32 -10.38 3.29 -2.96
N ALA A 33 -9.96 2.96 -4.17
CA ALA A 33 -10.85 2.90 -5.33
C ALA A 33 -11.08 1.50 -5.90
N ILE A 34 -10.13 0.56 -5.76
CA ILE A 34 -10.25 -0.78 -6.39
C ILE A 34 -11.39 -1.60 -5.78
N ASN A 35 -11.47 -1.68 -4.45
CA ASN A 35 -12.55 -2.44 -3.79
C ASN A 35 -13.94 -1.85 -4.05
N PRO A 36 -14.14 -0.52 -3.96
CA PRO A 36 -15.36 0.11 -4.46
C PRO A 36 -15.67 -0.20 -5.90
N LEU A 37 -14.66 -0.16 -6.79
CA LEU A 37 -14.86 -0.50 -8.21
C LEU A 37 -15.29 -1.96 -8.38
N TYR A 38 -14.70 -2.90 -7.65
CA TYR A 38 -15.18 -4.29 -7.62
C TYR A 38 -16.62 -4.38 -7.16
N SER A 39 -16.99 -3.60 -6.12
CA SER A 39 -18.38 -3.52 -5.65
C SER A 39 -19.30 -2.94 -6.74
N PHE A 40 -18.88 -1.91 -7.49
CA PHE A 40 -19.64 -1.39 -8.63
C PHE A 40 -19.81 -2.45 -9.74
N LEU A 41 -18.84 -3.32 -9.92
CA LEU A 41 -18.90 -4.44 -10.87
C LEU A 41 -19.66 -5.68 -10.34
N GLY A 42 -20.24 -5.61 -9.14
CA GLY A 42 -21.08 -6.67 -8.58
C GLY A 42 -20.33 -7.72 -7.77
N ALA A 43 -19.14 -7.40 -7.25
CA ALA A 43 -18.45 -8.30 -6.33
C ALA A 43 -19.17 -8.42 -4.99
N ASP A 44 -19.33 -9.65 -4.51
CA ASP A 44 -19.75 -9.90 -3.14
C ASP A 44 -18.62 -9.56 -2.16
N PRO A 45 -18.94 -8.95 -0.99
CA PRO A 45 -17.90 -8.55 -0.02
C PRO A 45 -17.03 -9.70 0.49
N ASP A 46 -17.56 -10.90 0.60
CA ASP A 46 -16.81 -12.09 1.03
C ASP A 46 -15.76 -12.55 0.01
N LYS A 47 -15.89 -12.12 -1.26
CA LYS A 47 -14.93 -12.39 -2.34
C LYS A 47 -13.85 -11.32 -2.48
N LEU A 48 -14.03 -10.14 -1.89
CA LEU A 48 -13.06 -9.03 -1.98
C LEU A 48 -11.64 -9.45 -1.57
N PRO A 49 -11.43 -10.21 -0.48
CA PRO A 49 -10.08 -10.66 -0.13
C PRO A 49 -9.41 -11.45 -1.26
N LEU A 50 -10.12 -12.39 -1.86
CA LEU A 50 -9.57 -13.23 -2.94
C LEU A 50 -9.29 -12.42 -4.22
N LEU A 51 -10.12 -11.42 -4.54
CA LEU A 51 -9.90 -10.52 -5.67
C LEU A 51 -8.65 -9.65 -5.50
N ASN A 52 -8.24 -9.39 -4.25
CA ASN A 52 -7.02 -8.65 -3.91
C ASN A 52 -5.77 -9.54 -3.76
N LEU A 53 -5.83 -10.82 -4.14
CA LEU A 53 -4.70 -11.77 -4.07
C LEU A 53 -3.47 -11.28 -4.87
N ALA A 54 -3.69 -10.47 -5.89
CA ALA A 54 -2.63 -9.92 -6.74
C ALA A 54 -1.53 -9.24 -5.92
N GLY A 55 -1.88 -8.32 -5.00
CA GLY A 55 -0.91 -7.55 -4.22
C GLY A 55 0.09 -8.42 -3.44
N PRO A 56 -0.39 -9.28 -2.52
CA PRO A 56 0.51 -10.16 -1.77
C PRO A 56 1.33 -11.10 -2.64
N LEU A 57 0.72 -11.71 -3.66
CA LEU A 57 1.42 -12.71 -4.46
C LEU A 57 2.47 -12.09 -5.39
N THR A 58 2.16 -10.96 -6.03
CA THR A 58 3.13 -10.24 -6.86
C THR A 58 4.25 -9.64 -6.01
N GLY A 59 3.96 -9.12 -4.83
CA GLY A 59 4.95 -8.64 -3.88
C GLY A 59 5.91 -9.74 -3.45
N LEU A 60 5.40 -10.94 -3.16
CA LEU A 60 6.21 -12.08 -2.74
C LEU A 60 7.10 -12.62 -3.86
N LEU A 61 6.61 -12.67 -5.10
CA LEU A 61 7.30 -13.31 -6.22
C LEU A 61 8.09 -12.29 -7.06
N ILE A 62 7.48 -11.17 -7.44
CA ILE A 62 8.07 -10.24 -8.40
C ILE A 62 9.19 -9.41 -7.79
N GLN A 63 9.04 -8.93 -6.55
CA GLN A 63 10.06 -8.08 -5.92
C GLN A 63 11.43 -8.77 -5.83
N PRO A 64 11.58 -10.00 -5.30
CA PRO A 64 12.88 -10.67 -5.27
C PRO A 64 13.44 -10.97 -6.66
N ILE A 65 12.58 -11.37 -7.60
CA ILE A 65 12.99 -11.69 -8.97
C ILE A 65 13.53 -10.44 -9.67
N ILE A 66 12.76 -9.35 -9.65
CA ILE A 66 13.14 -8.07 -10.28
C ILE A 66 14.33 -7.44 -9.57
N GLY A 67 14.40 -7.52 -8.23
CA GLY A 67 15.55 -7.10 -7.46
C GLY A 67 16.83 -7.78 -7.95
N ALA A 68 16.82 -9.12 -7.99
CA ALA A 68 17.96 -9.93 -8.47
C ALA A 68 18.29 -9.69 -9.96
N MET A 69 17.29 -9.52 -10.82
CA MET A 69 17.49 -9.20 -12.24
C MET A 69 18.12 -7.81 -12.39
N SER A 70 17.58 -6.80 -11.71
CA SER A 70 18.08 -5.43 -11.78
C SER A 70 19.50 -5.31 -11.23
N ASP A 71 19.87 -6.15 -10.25
CA ASP A 71 21.23 -6.21 -9.70
C ASP A 71 22.27 -6.69 -10.72
N LYS A 72 21.88 -7.46 -11.72
CA LYS A 72 22.76 -8.04 -12.75
C LYS A 72 22.71 -7.31 -14.09
N THR A 73 21.74 -6.40 -14.25
CA THR A 73 21.55 -5.66 -15.49
C THR A 73 22.50 -4.47 -15.55
N TRP A 74 23.11 -4.26 -16.71
CA TRP A 74 23.76 -3.02 -17.08
C TRP A 74 23.59 -2.76 -18.57
N HIS A 75 23.07 -1.58 -18.89
CA HIS A 75 22.93 -1.11 -20.27
C HIS A 75 23.59 0.26 -20.43
N PRO A 76 24.46 0.51 -21.43
CA PRO A 76 25.23 1.75 -21.55
C PRO A 76 24.40 3.03 -21.61
N ARG A 77 23.19 2.97 -22.21
CA ARG A 77 22.28 4.14 -22.32
C ARG A 77 21.26 4.23 -21.19
N TRP A 78 20.74 3.08 -20.73
CA TRP A 78 19.62 3.02 -19.80
C TRP A 78 20.04 2.75 -18.36
N GLY A 79 21.32 2.40 -18.13
CA GLY A 79 21.83 2.08 -16.82
C GLY A 79 21.38 0.70 -16.31
N ARG A 80 21.31 0.56 -15.00
CA ARG A 80 21.04 -0.67 -14.27
C ARG A 80 19.59 -0.78 -13.81
N ARG A 81 19.08 0.28 -13.17
CA ARG A 81 17.78 0.30 -12.49
C ARG A 81 16.65 0.91 -13.33
N LYS A 82 16.98 1.95 -14.10
CA LYS A 82 16.01 2.71 -14.88
C LYS A 82 15.13 1.90 -15.83
N PRO A 83 15.62 0.88 -16.56
CA PRO A 83 14.74 0.09 -17.43
C PRO A 83 13.56 -0.52 -16.69
N TYR A 84 13.77 -1.01 -15.46
CA TYR A 84 12.76 -1.69 -14.68
C TYR A 84 11.66 -0.75 -14.20
N PHE A 85 12.03 0.39 -13.60
CA PHE A 85 10.98 1.31 -13.15
C PHE A 85 10.31 2.06 -14.32
N LEU A 86 10.97 2.20 -15.46
CA LEU A 86 10.32 2.73 -16.66
C LEU A 86 9.31 1.72 -17.24
N ILE A 87 9.69 0.46 -17.40
CA ILE A 87 8.77 -0.60 -17.83
C ILE A 87 7.58 -0.71 -16.87
N GLY A 88 7.85 -0.75 -15.56
CA GLY A 88 6.80 -0.78 -14.55
C GLY A 88 5.86 0.42 -14.65
N ALA A 89 6.37 1.65 -14.83
CA ALA A 89 5.56 2.85 -15.00
C ALA A 89 4.70 2.82 -16.27
N ILE A 90 5.22 2.30 -17.39
CA ILE A 90 4.46 2.16 -18.64
C ILE A 90 3.27 1.21 -18.43
N PHE A 91 3.50 0.00 -17.89
CA PHE A 91 2.42 -0.95 -17.65
C PHE A 91 1.44 -0.45 -16.58
N CYS A 92 1.94 0.20 -15.52
CA CYS A 92 1.10 0.83 -14.50
C CYS A 92 0.17 1.88 -15.12
N SER A 93 0.71 2.79 -15.94
CA SER A 93 -0.07 3.84 -16.60
C SER A 93 -1.10 3.29 -17.57
N LEU A 94 -0.75 2.26 -18.34
CA LEU A 94 -1.68 1.58 -19.24
C LEU A 94 -2.81 0.90 -18.45
N CYS A 95 -2.50 0.20 -17.37
CA CYS A 95 -3.50 -0.43 -16.52
C CYS A 95 -4.44 0.61 -15.90
N LEU A 96 -3.91 1.70 -15.32
CA LEU A 96 -4.71 2.77 -14.76
C LEU A 96 -5.62 3.41 -15.80
N PHE A 97 -5.13 3.62 -17.02
CA PHE A 97 -5.92 4.15 -18.12
C PHE A 97 -7.07 3.21 -18.50
N ILE A 98 -6.82 1.90 -18.58
CA ILE A 98 -7.81 0.90 -19.01
C ILE A 98 -8.79 0.54 -17.89
N PHE A 99 -8.38 0.64 -16.62
CA PHE A 99 -9.13 0.15 -15.47
C PHE A 99 -10.58 0.64 -15.39
N PRO A 100 -10.89 1.93 -15.59
CA PRO A 100 -12.27 2.44 -15.55
C PRO A 100 -13.17 1.90 -16.68
N PHE A 101 -12.58 1.35 -17.74
CA PHE A 101 -13.32 0.70 -18.83
C PHE A 101 -13.63 -0.78 -18.55
N SER A 102 -13.38 -1.27 -17.34
CA SER A 102 -13.66 -2.66 -16.98
C SER A 102 -15.15 -2.98 -17.11
N ARG A 103 -15.47 -3.98 -17.95
CA ARG A 103 -16.85 -4.42 -18.21
C ARG A 103 -17.26 -5.61 -17.35
N SER A 104 -16.32 -6.24 -16.69
CA SER A 104 -16.56 -7.40 -15.84
C SER A 104 -15.59 -7.41 -14.67
N LEU A 105 -16.00 -8.09 -13.60
CA LEU A 105 -15.18 -8.31 -12.42
C LEU A 105 -13.84 -9.00 -12.75
N TRP A 106 -13.85 -9.98 -13.66
CA TRP A 106 -12.65 -10.71 -14.08
C TRP A 106 -11.67 -9.84 -14.86
N MET A 107 -12.18 -8.92 -15.68
CA MET A 107 -11.32 -7.93 -16.36
C MET A 107 -10.64 -7.01 -15.35
N ALA A 108 -11.39 -6.49 -14.39
CA ALA A 108 -10.82 -5.63 -13.34
C ALA A 108 -9.81 -6.40 -12.47
N ALA A 109 -10.10 -7.64 -12.08
CA ALA A 109 -9.16 -8.49 -11.36
C ALA A 109 -7.87 -8.76 -12.16
N GLY A 110 -7.98 -9.10 -13.44
CA GLY A 110 -6.82 -9.29 -14.32
C GLY A 110 -5.96 -8.02 -14.47
N LEU A 111 -6.60 -6.86 -14.61
CA LEU A 111 -5.90 -5.56 -14.63
C LEU A 111 -5.20 -5.27 -13.30
N LEU A 112 -5.78 -5.64 -12.14
CA LEU A 112 -5.11 -5.50 -10.86
C LEU A 112 -3.84 -6.36 -10.78
N TRP A 113 -3.86 -7.60 -11.29
CA TRP A 113 -2.67 -8.45 -11.36
C TRP A 113 -1.53 -7.80 -12.15
N ILE A 114 -1.85 -7.21 -13.32
CA ILE A 114 -0.84 -6.53 -14.15
C ILE A 114 -0.37 -5.25 -13.46
N LEU A 115 -1.29 -4.48 -12.86
CA LEU A 115 -0.98 -3.24 -12.14
C LEU A 115 -0.06 -3.48 -10.95
N ASP A 116 -0.35 -4.50 -10.13
CA ASP A 116 0.48 -4.85 -8.98
C ASP A 116 1.86 -5.37 -9.43
N ALA A 117 1.90 -6.21 -10.46
CA ALA A 117 3.16 -6.67 -11.05
C ALA A 117 4.01 -5.50 -11.56
N ALA A 118 3.38 -4.52 -12.23
CA ALA A 118 4.03 -3.33 -12.75
C ALA A 118 4.58 -2.43 -11.62
N ASN A 119 3.76 -2.18 -10.60
CA ASN A 119 4.18 -1.40 -9.43
C ASN A 119 5.35 -2.05 -8.69
N ASN A 120 5.30 -3.36 -8.46
CA ASN A 120 6.39 -4.10 -7.81
C ASN A 120 7.65 -4.14 -8.66
N THR A 121 7.52 -4.20 -10.00
CA THR A 121 8.64 -4.12 -10.95
C THR A 121 9.33 -2.75 -10.89
N ALA A 122 8.57 -1.66 -10.69
CA ALA A 122 9.13 -0.31 -10.57
C ALA A 122 9.73 -0.07 -9.18
N MET A 123 9.02 -0.46 -8.11
CA MET A 123 9.28 0.00 -6.75
C MET A 123 10.62 -0.50 -6.20
N GLU A 124 10.93 -1.79 -6.36
CA GLU A 124 12.14 -2.38 -5.75
C GLU A 124 13.44 -1.83 -6.37
N PRO A 125 13.62 -1.82 -7.72
CA PRO A 125 14.80 -1.18 -8.32
C PRO A 125 14.89 0.31 -7.99
N TYR A 126 13.76 0.99 -7.81
CA TYR A 126 13.75 2.41 -7.49
C TYR A 126 14.25 2.68 -6.05
N ARG A 127 13.89 1.84 -5.08
CA ARG A 127 14.46 1.90 -3.72
C ARG A 127 15.97 1.67 -3.73
N ALA A 128 16.41 0.62 -4.45
CA ALA A 128 17.84 0.33 -4.60
C ALA A 128 18.62 1.47 -5.30
N PHE A 129 17.98 2.19 -6.22
CA PHE A 129 18.57 3.32 -6.93
C PHE A 129 19.03 4.44 -6.00
N VAL A 130 18.29 4.72 -4.92
CA VAL A 130 18.68 5.69 -3.89
C VAL A 130 20.01 5.28 -3.24
N ALA A 131 20.13 4.02 -2.83
CA ALA A 131 21.34 3.48 -2.22
C ALA A 131 22.51 3.42 -3.20
N ASP A 132 22.24 3.11 -4.49
CA ASP A 132 23.25 3.04 -5.55
C ASP A 132 23.84 4.41 -5.89
N LYS A 133 23.05 5.48 -5.83
CA LYS A 133 23.43 6.85 -6.24
C LYS A 133 24.04 7.68 -5.14
N LEU A 134 23.53 7.56 -3.92
CA LEU A 134 23.91 8.46 -2.82
C LEU A 134 25.06 7.88 -1.98
N PRO A 135 26.02 8.73 -1.56
CA PRO A 135 26.97 8.36 -0.54
C PRO A 135 26.26 8.08 0.79
N ALA A 136 26.90 7.31 1.68
CA ALA A 136 26.26 6.80 2.92
C ALA A 136 25.66 7.91 3.80
N ASP A 137 26.30 9.05 3.88
CA ASP A 137 25.86 10.21 4.66
C ASP A 137 24.62 10.90 4.07
N GLN A 138 24.37 10.78 2.76
CA GLN A 138 23.19 11.35 2.09
C GLN A 138 22.02 10.35 1.90
N GLN A 139 22.24 9.04 2.08
CA GLN A 139 21.18 8.03 1.93
C GLN A 139 19.96 8.29 2.82
N PRO A 140 20.11 8.69 4.11
CA PRO A 140 18.95 9.03 4.93
C PRO A 140 18.08 10.13 4.32
N MET A 141 18.67 11.16 3.72
CA MET A 141 17.94 12.23 3.03
C MET A 141 17.24 11.68 1.78
N GLY A 142 17.89 10.79 1.03
CA GLY A 142 17.30 10.14 -0.15
C GLY A 142 16.04 9.33 0.20
N PHE A 143 16.11 8.48 1.22
CA PHE A 143 14.96 7.70 1.68
C PHE A 143 13.87 8.57 2.30
N LEU A 144 14.24 9.63 2.99
CA LEU A 144 13.29 10.60 3.53
C LEU A 144 12.50 11.31 2.43
N THR A 145 13.19 11.75 1.37
CA THR A 145 12.56 12.35 0.18
C THR A 145 11.64 11.33 -0.52
N GLN A 146 12.02 10.06 -0.56
CA GLN A 146 11.19 8.98 -1.07
C GLN A 146 9.90 8.81 -0.25
N SER A 147 10.02 8.85 1.09
CA SER A 147 8.88 8.81 2.00
C SER A 147 7.95 10.01 1.86
N PHE A 148 8.52 11.21 1.59
CA PHE A 148 7.74 12.39 1.27
C PHE A 148 6.87 12.18 0.03
N PHE A 149 7.45 11.71 -1.08
CA PHE A 149 6.69 11.44 -2.30
C PHE A 149 5.71 10.27 -2.15
N THR A 150 6.00 9.30 -1.27
CA THR A 150 5.06 8.24 -0.89
C THR A 150 3.80 8.84 -0.26
N GLY A 151 3.95 9.63 0.79
CA GLY A 151 2.82 10.28 1.46
C GLY A 151 2.06 11.22 0.53
N LEU A 152 2.77 12.04 -0.24
CA LEU A 152 2.16 12.98 -1.19
C LEU A 152 1.37 12.24 -2.29
N GLY A 153 1.95 11.19 -2.89
CA GLY A 153 1.30 10.41 -3.95
C GLY A 153 0.00 9.75 -3.48
N ILE A 154 0.04 9.06 -2.33
CA ILE A 154 -1.14 8.42 -1.75
C ILE A 154 -2.20 9.47 -1.36
N THR A 155 -1.79 10.58 -0.76
CA THR A 155 -2.71 11.68 -0.38
C THR A 155 -3.40 12.26 -1.61
N LEU A 156 -2.66 12.58 -2.67
CA LEU A 156 -3.22 13.11 -3.92
C LEU A 156 -4.18 12.11 -4.58
N ALA A 157 -3.86 10.82 -4.59
CA ALA A 157 -4.75 9.79 -5.10
C ALA A 157 -6.08 9.76 -4.35
N ASN A 158 -6.04 9.77 -3.03
CA ASN A 158 -7.23 9.74 -2.18
C ASN A 158 -8.11 10.99 -2.37
N PHE A 159 -7.51 12.18 -2.37
CA PHE A 159 -8.26 13.42 -2.57
C PHE A 159 -8.74 13.61 -4.01
N SER A 160 -8.09 13.00 -5.00
CA SER A 160 -8.55 13.08 -6.39
C SER A 160 -9.94 12.49 -6.59
N LEU A 161 -10.31 11.48 -5.82
CA LEU A 161 -11.66 10.92 -5.85
C LEU A 161 -12.71 11.97 -5.50
N ALA A 162 -12.49 12.71 -4.40
CA ALA A 162 -13.38 13.79 -3.98
C ALA A 162 -13.37 14.97 -4.96
N PHE A 163 -12.19 15.34 -5.47
CA PHE A 163 -12.05 16.43 -6.44
C PHE A 163 -12.82 16.13 -7.73
N PHE A 164 -12.66 14.95 -8.32
CA PHE A 164 -13.34 14.61 -9.55
C PHE A 164 -14.85 14.37 -9.34
N GLN A 165 -15.27 13.87 -8.16
CA GLN A 165 -16.70 13.78 -7.86
C GLN A 165 -17.32 15.18 -7.78
N TRP A 166 -16.64 16.14 -7.19
CA TRP A 166 -17.07 17.53 -7.15
C TRP A 166 -17.09 18.19 -8.55
N ALA A 167 -16.08 17.91 -9.38
CA ALA A 167 -15.92 18.53 -10.68
C ALA A 167 -16.81 17.90 -11.78
N ILE A 168 -17.11 16.59 -11.65
CA ILE A 168 -17.84 15.81 -12.63
C ILE A 168 -19.10 15.26 -11.96
N THR A 169 -20.22 16.01 -12.06
CA THR A 169 -21.47 15.63 -11.44
C THR A 169 -22.26 14.58 -12.23
N GLY A 170 -22.65 13.52 -11.53
CA GLY A 170 -23.92 12.79 -11.73
C GLY A 170 -24.06 11.80 -12.88
N GLU A 171 -23.17 11.69 -13.86
CA GLU A 171 -23.38 10.80 -15.00
C GLU A 171 -22.51 9.54 -14.95
N THR A 172 -23.11 8.42 -15.35
CA THR A 172 -22.44 7.15 -15.53
C THR A 172 -22.27 6.86 -17.03
N HIS A 173 -21.23 6.10 -17.39
CA HIS A 173 -20.93 5.80 -18.79
C HIS A 173 -22.11 5.04 -19.46
N PRO A 174 -22.74 5.57 -20.51
CA PRO A 174 -23.97 5.01 -21.09
C PRO A 174 -23.79 3.66 -21.81
N GLY A 175 -22.57 3.19 -22.00
CA GLY A 175 -22.27 1.94 -22.71
C GLY A 175 -22.00 0.73 -21.82
N PHE A 176 -22.06 0.88 -20.49
CA PHE A 176 -21.79 -0.21 -19.55
C PHE A 176 -23.06 -0.67 -18.84
N LYS A 177 -23.33 -1.98 -18.86
CA LYS A 177 -24.42 -2.59 -18.05
C LYS A 177 -24.24 -2.35 -16.56
N GLN A 178 -22.99 -2.15 -16.11
CA GLN A 178 -22.61 -1.81 -14.75
C GLN A 178 -21.95 -0.43 -14.79
N SER A 179 -22.60 0.53 -14.19
CA SER A 179 -22.26 1.94 -14.32
C SER A 179 -21.12 2.34 -13.37
N ILE A 180 -19.89 2.43 -13.91
CA ILE A 180 -18.79 3.07 -13.21
C ILE A 180 -18.95 4.58 -13.37
N PRO A 181 -18.97 5.37 -12.27
CA PRO A 181 -19.10 6.82 -12.34
C PRO A 181 -17.97 7.49 -13.10
N TYR A 182 -18.25 8.56 -13.87
CA TYR A 182 -17.21 9.30 -14.62
C TYR A 182 -16.12 9.92 -13.74
N TRP A 183 -16.42 10.27 -12.49
CA TRP A 183 -15.42 10.79 -11.58
C TRP A 183 -14.30 9.77 -11.27
N VAL A 184 -14.60 8.47 -11.34
CA VAL A 184 -13.58 7.42 -11.22
C VAL A 184 -12.58 7.51 -12.38
N PHE A 185 -13.06 7.75 -13.60
CA PHE A 185 -12.19 7.93 -14.79
C PHE A 185 -11.20 9.05 -14.58
N GLY A 186 -11.64 10.20 -14.07
CA GLY A 186 -10.77 11.34 -13.80
C GLY A 186 -9.61 10.98 -12.87
N SER A 187 -9.89 10.32 -11.75
CA SER A 187 -8.87 9.92 -10.77
C SER A 187 -7.87 8.91 -11.34
N PHE A 188 -8.35 7.93 -12.11
CA PHE A 188 -7.49 6.92 -12.74
C PHE A 188 -6.65 7.49 -13.88
N PHE A 189 -7.20 8.39 -14.69
CA PHE A 189 -6.46 9.07 -15.76
C PHE A 189 -5.38 9.99 -15.20
N LEU A 190 -5.69 10.74 -14.14
CA LEU A 190 -4.67 11.52 -13.43
C LEU A 190 -3.56 10.62 -12.89
N GLY A 191 -3.92 9.46 -12.33
CA GLY A 191 -2.96 8.46 -11.87
C GLY A 191 -2.07 7.92 -13.00
N ALA A 192 -2.64 7.64 -14.16
CA ALA A 192 -1.90 7.19 -15.33
C ALA A 192 -0.89 8.25 -15.81
N ILE A 193 -1.31 9.51 -15.87
CA ILE A 193 -0.44 10.64 -16.23
C ILE A 193 0.65 10.84 -15.18
N CYS A 194 0.30 10.87 -13.89
CA CYS A 194 1.25 11.02 -12.79
C CYS A 194 2.29 9.90 -12.78
N SER A 195 1.89 8.65 -12.99
CA SER A 195 2.80 7.50 -12.98
C SER A 195 3.88 7.64 -14.06
N ILE A 196 3.48 7.83 -15.31
CA ILE A 196 4.46 7.89 -16.41
C ILE A 196 5.29 9.16 -16.38
N THR A 197 4.69 10.32 -16.15
CA THR A 197 5.40 11.61 -16.22
C THR A 197 6.40 11.78 -15.09
N SER A 198 6.04 11.39 -13.85
CA SER A 198 6.95 11.48 -12.70
C SER A 198 8.17 10.56 -12.85
N VAL A 199 7.95 9.32 -13.33
CA VAL A 199 9.04 8.37 -13.57
C VAL A 199 9.93 8.82 -14.74
N LEU A 200 9.35 9.28 -15.85
CA LEU A 200 10.11 9.85 -16.97
C LEU A 200 10.98 11.04 -16.54
N TRP A 201 10.44 11.93 -15.70
CA TRP A 201 11.19 13.03 -15.13
C TRP A 201 12.41 12.56 -14.35
N SER A 202 12.23 11.60 -13.43
CA SER A 202 13.35 11.04 -12.66
C SER A 202 14.39 10.36 -13.55
N VAL A 203 13.94 9.57 -14.55
CA VAL A 203 14.84 8.91 -15.51
C VAL A 203 15.67 9.92 -16.29
N TYR A 204 15.04 11.00 -16.75
CA TYR A 204 15.70 12.04 -17.53
C TYR A 204 16.70 12.86 -16.70
N LYS A 205 16.28 13.29 -15.50
CA LYS A 205 17.07 14.19 -14.63
C LYS A 205 18.18 13.51 -13.85
N THR A 206 18.17 12.18 -13.73
CA THR A 206 19.13 11.46 -12.89
C THR A 206 19.90 10.40 -13.68
N PRO A 207 21.08 10.70 -14.22
CA PRO A 207 21.92 9.71 -14.91
C PRO A 207 22.44 8.65 -13.90
N GLU A 208 22.58 7.40 -14.34
CA GLU A 208 23.22 6.37 -13.52
C GLU A 208 24.74 6.47 -13.56
N ILE A 209 25.40 5.97 -12.52
CA ILE A 209 26.88 5.91 -12.43
C ILE A 209 27.31 4.63 -13.13
N PRO A 210 28.18 4.68 -14.16
CA PRO A 210 28.71 3.49 -14.79
C PRO A 210 29.51 2.66 -13.77
N PRO A 211 29.34 1.31 -13.75
CA PRO A 211 30.17 0.44 -12.93
C PRO A 211 31.62 0.42 -13.43
N THR A 212 32.55 0.20 -12.52
CA THR A 212 33.93 -0.07 -12.92
C THR A 212 34.05 -1.40 -13.67
N PRO A 213 35.13 -1.63 -14.44
CA PRO A 213 35.35 -2.91 -15.10
C PRO A 213 35.33 -4.09 -14.12
N GLU A 214 35.90 -3.93 -12.91
CA GLU A 214 35.91 -4.92 -11.85
C GLU A 214 34.50 -5.20 -11.31
N GLU A 215 33.72 -4.15 -11.04
CA GLU A 215 32.31 -4.26 -10.61
C GLU A 215 31.47 -4.94 -11.68
N LEU A 216 31.71 -4.64 -12.96
CA LEU A 216 30.99 -5.29 -14.07
C LEU A 216 31.35 -6.76 -14.18
N ALA A 217 32.63 -7.13 -13.97
CA ALA A 217 33.08 -8.52 -13.93
C ALA A 217 32.44 -9.27 -12.74
N GLU A 218 32.39 -8.66 -11.56
CA GLU A 218 31.70 -9.21 -10.38
C GLU A 218 30.21 -9.43 -10.63
N LEU A 219 29.53 -8.44 -11.22
CA LEU A 219 28.12 -8.56 -11.60
C LEU A 219 27.84 -9.72 -12.54
N ARG A 220 28.75 -9.96 -13.49
CA ARG A 220 28.66 -11.07 -14.45
C ARG A 220 28.99 -12.44 -13.83
N SER A 221 29.79 -12.49 -12.77
CA SER A 221 30.18 -13.73 -12.07
C SER A 221 29.13 -14.21 -11.06
N ARG A 222 28.20 -13.35 -10.63
CA ARG A 222 27.15 -13.72 -9.67
C ARG A 222 26.29 -14.89 -10.19
N PRO A 223 25.81 -15.80 -9.31
CA PRO A 223 25.01 -16.94 -9.70
C PRO A 223 23.80 -16.55 -10.56
N LYS A 224 23.65 -17.21 -11.70
CA LYS A 224 22.57 -16.95 -12.66
C LYS A 224 21.39 -17.89 -12.36
N GLY A 225 20.51 -17.50 -11.42
CA GLY A 225 19.31 -18.31 -11.16
C GLY A 225 18.21 -17.47 -10.54
N LEU A 226 16.99 -17.57 -11.07
CA LEU A 226 15.81 -16.89 -10.52
C LEU A 226 15.47 -17.39 -9.10
N LEU A 227 15.87 -18.62 -8.77
CA LEU A 227 15.63 -19.24 -7.46
C LEU A 227 16.73 -18.93 -6.42
N TYR A 228 17.86 -18.34 -6.84
CA TYR A 228 18.98 -18.06 -5.94
C TYR A 228 18.58 -17.16 -4.75
N PRO A 229 17.84 -16.05 -4.94
CA PRO A 229 17.40 -15.21 -3.84
C PRO A 229 16.55 -15.98 -2.81
N PHE A 230 15.68 -16.88 -3.27
CA PHE A 230 14.84 -17.69 -2.37
C PHE A 230 15.65 -18.70 -1.56
N LYS A 231 16.70 -19.30 -2.14
CA LYS A 231 17.62 -20.20 -1.40
C LYS A 231 18.39 -19.45 -0.33
N GLU A 232 18.85 -18.24 -0.64
CA GLU A 232 19.56 -17.38 0.31
C GLU A 232 18.67 -16.94 1.47
N ILE A 233 17.43 -16.55 1.18
CA ILE A 233 16.40 -16.24 2.18
C ILE A 233 16.10 -17.45 3.06
N ALA A 234 15.88 -18.63 2.48
CA ALA A 234 15.60 -19.85 3.24
C ALA A 234 16.74 -20.21 4.21
N SER A 235 18.01 -20.07 3.76
CA SER A 235 19.17 -20.24 4.64
C SER A 235 19.21 -19.21 5.76
N ALA A 236 18.90 -17.95 5.49
CA ALA A 236 18.91 -16.88 6.47
C ALA A 236 17.79 -17.00 7.52
N ILE A 237 16.66 -17.60 7.17
CA ILE A 237 15.56 -17.88 8.11
C ILE A 237 16.01 -18.86 9.21
N GLY A 238 16.84 -19.85 8.88
CA GLY A 238 17.38 -20.79 9.85
C GLY A 238 18.27 -20.11 10.91
N ASP A 239 19.01 -19.06 10.50
CA ASP A 239 19.91 -18.30 11.36
C ASP A 239 19.25 -17.04 11.96
N MET A 240 17.93 -16.90 11.83
CA MET A 240 17.21 -15.66 12.14
C MET A 240 17.21 -15.35 13.64
N PRO A 241 17.63 -14.12 14.05
CA PRO A 241 17.63 -13.71 15.45
C PRO A 241 16.24 -13.78 16.09
N LYS A 242 16.18 -14.13 17.39
CA LYS A 242 14.90 -14.23 18.13
C LYS A 242 14.04 -12.96 18.06
N VAL A 243 14.67 -11.78 18.04
CA VAL A 243 13.95 -10.50 17.90
C VAL A 243 13.16 -10.41 16.60
N MET A 244 13.67 -10.99 15.53
CA MET A 244 12.95 -11.01 14.24
C MET A 244 11.74 -11.95 14.26
N TRP A 245 11.81 -13.10 14.96
CA TRP A 245 10.65 -13.96 15.18
C TRP A 245 9.57 -13.26 16.02
N GLN A 246 9.97 -12.50 17.03
CA GLN A 246 9.04 -11.68 17.82
C GLN A 246 8.40 -10.57 16.97
N LEU A 247 9.19 -9.93 16.09
CA LEU A 247 8.67 -8.96 15.13
C LEU A 247 7.73 -9.61 14.09
N ALA A 248 8.04 -10.83 13.63
CA ALA A 248 7.17 -11.58 12.71
C ALA A 248 5.78 -11.81 13.32
N LEU A 249 5.70 -12.10 14.62
CA LEU A 249 4.43 -12.24 15.34
C LEU A 249 3.63 -10.92 15.39
N VAL A 250 4.31 -9.79 15.65
CA VAL A 250 3.68 -8.46 15.62
C VAL A 250 3.17 -8.16 14.20
N TYR A 251 3.99 -8.43 13.19
CA TYR A 251 3.66 -8.20 11.80
C TYR A 251 2.51 -9.10 11.32
N LEU A 252 2.40 -10.32 11.83
CA LEU A 252 1.28 -11.20 11.51
C LEU A 252 -0.07 -10.54 11.82
N PHE A 253 -0.23 -10.00 13.02
CA PHE A 253 -1.48 -9.36 13.42
C PHE A 253 -1.66 -7.98 12.77
N GLN A 254 -0.60 -7.18 12.73
CA GLN A 254 -0.64 -5.81 12.22
C GLN A 254 -0.98 -5.77 10.72
N TRP A 255 -0.29 -6.56 9.89
CA TRP A 255 -0.50 -6.54 8.43
C TRP A 255 -1.76 -7.29 8.00
N TYR A 256 -2.17 -8.30 8.76
CA TYR A 256 -3.49 -8.91 8.58
C TYR A 256 -4.60 -7.86 8.84
N ALA A 257 -4.49 -7.09 9.92
CA ALA A 257 -5.42 -6.02 10.27
C ALA A 257 -5.50 -4.93 9.18
N MET A 258 -4.34 -4.50 8.67
CA MET A 258 -4.28 -3.47 7.63
C MET A 258 -5.01 -3.89 6.36
N PHE A 259 -4.86 -5.16 5.96
CA PHE A 259 -5.52 -5.67 4.76
C PHE A 259 -7.04 -5.79 4.96
N CYS A 260 -7.50 -6.18 6.16
CA CYS A 260 -8.92 -6.10 6.50
C CYS A 260 -9.45 -4.67 6.43
N TYR A 261 -8.71 -3.70 6.99
CA TYR A 261 -9.08 -2.29 6.95
C TYR A 261 -9.26 -1.80 5.51
N TRP A 262 -8.25 -1.93 4.66
CA TRP A 262 -8.30 -1.42 3.29
C TRP A 262 -9.42 -2.02 2.45
N GLN A 263 -9.76 -3.28 2.68
CA GLN A 263 -10.81 -3.97 1.92
C GLN A 263 -12.22 -3.60 2.37
N PHE A 264 -12.42 -3.30 3.65
CA PHE A 264 -13.76 -3.16 4.23
C PHE A 264 -14.12 -1.77 4.72
N ILE A 265 -13.17 -0.82 4.73
CA ILE A 265 -13.41 0.53 5.25
C ILE A 265 -14.51 1.28 4.48
N ALA A 266 -14.56 1.20 3.15
CA ALA A 266 -15.58 1.87 2.36
C ALA A 266 -16.98 1.32 2.64
N LEU A 267 -17.10 0.00 2.80
CA LEU A 267 -18.36 -0.65 3.17
C LEU A 267 -18.81 -0.27 4.59
N ASN A 268 -17.85 -0.16 5.51
CA ASN A 268 -18.14 0.30 6.88
C ASN A 268 -18.61 1.75 6.90
N VAL A 269 -17.95 2.64 6.16
CA VAL A 269 -18.32 4.05 6.06
C VAL A 269 -19.72 4.19 5.48
N ALA A 270 -20.06 3.44 4.42
CA ALA A 270 -21.39 3.41 3.84
C ALA A 270 -22.44 2.98 4.87
N GLN A 271 -22.16 1.94 5.64
CA GLN A 271 -23.06 1.42 6.67
C GLN A 271 -23.20 2.39 7.85
N SER A 272 -22.10 2.93 8.36
CA SER A 272 -22.12 3.74 9.60
C SER A 272 -22.64 5.15 9.37
N ALA A 273 -22.28 5.82 8.25
CA ALA A 273 -22.65 7.21 8.00
C ALA A 273 -23.95 7.37 7.19
N TRP A 274 -24.28 6.40 6.32
CA TRP A 274 -25.48 6.47 5.45
C TRP A 274 -26.48 5.34 5.67
N GLY A 275 -26.20 4.38 6.56
CA GLY A 275 -27.07 3.24 6.81
C GLY A 275 -27.17 2.25 5.63
N VAL A 276 -26.25 2.32 4.66
CA VAL A 276 -26.29 1.52 3.43
C VAL A 276 -25.48 0.24 3.61
N THR A 277 -26.18 -0.90 3.61
CA THR A 277 -25.55 -2.23 3.72
C THR A 277 -25.15 -2.79 2.35
N PRO A 278 -24.19 -3.73 2.28
CA PRO A 278 -23.84 -4.41 1.03
C PRO A 278 -25.03 -5.08 0.34
N GLN A 279 -25.98 -5.61 1.12
CA GLN A 279 -27.22 -6.22 0.59
C GLN A 279 -28.09 -5.18 -0.12
N MET A 280 -28.35 -4.02 0.52
CA MET A 280 -29.10 -2.93 -0.08
C MET A 280 -28.46 -2.44 -1.39
N VAL A 281 -27.14 -2.39 -1.46
CA VAL A 281 -26.41 -2.02 -2.69
C VAL A 281 -26.64 -3.04 -3.79
N ASN A 282 -26.59 -4.34 -3.49
CA ASN A 282 -26.81 -5.39 -4.49
C ASN A 282 -28.25 -5.44 -4.98
N GLU A 283 -29.24 -5.30 -4.08
CA GLU A 283 -30.65 -5.19 -4.42
C GLU A 283 -30.93 -3.97 -5.31
N SER A 284 -30.39 -2.80 -4.93
CA SER A 284 -30.53 -1.57 -5.71
C SER A 284 -29.98 -1.70 -7.12
N LYS A 285 -28.83 -2.36 -7.29
CA LYS A 285 -28.24 -2.63 -8.62
C LYS A 285 -29.19 -3.48 -9.47
N THR A 286 -29.72 -4.54 -8.89
CA THR A 286 -30.66 -5.44 -9.59
C THR A 286 -31.90 -4.68 -10.06
N ILE A 287 -32.47 -3.82 -9.19
CA ILE A 287 -33.65 -3.01 -9.50
C ILE A 287 -33.36 -2.00 -10.61
N ILE A 288 -32.23 -1.29 -10.51
CA ILE A 288 -31.79 -0.32 -11.54
C ILE A 288 -31.57 -1.04 -12.88
N GLN A 289 -30.97 -2.22 -12.86
CA GLN A 289 -30.76 -3.03 -14.07
C GLN A 289 -32.08 -3.49 -14.69
N MET A 290 -33.03 -3.97 -13.90
CA MET A 290 -34.36 -4.36 -14.37
C MET A 290 -35.07 -3.20 -15.07
N ALA A 291 -35.00 -1.98 -14.51
CA ALA A 291 -35.55 -0.79 -15.12
C ALA A 291 -34.88 -0.43 -16.45
N GLN A 292 -33.57 -0.58 -16.56
CA GLN A 292 -32.81 -0.36 -17.79
C GLN A 292 -33.14 -1.40 -18.90
N GLU A 293 -33.47 -2.62 -18.48
CA GLU A 293 -33.95 -3.69 -19.40
C GLU A 293 -35.38 -3.53 -19.82
N GLY A 294 -36.09 -2.44 -19.42
CA GLY A 294 -37.48 -2.18 -19.74
C GLY A 294 -38.47 -3.04 -18.97
N LYS A 295 -38.03 -3.74 -17.91
CA LYS A 295 -38.92 -4.50 -17.03
C LYS A 295 -39.72 -3.57 -16.14
N PRO A 296 -40.97 -3.90 -15.81
CA PRO A 296 -41.84 -3.06 -14.96
C PRO A 296 -41.24 -2.99 -13.54
N VAL A 297 -40.85 -1.78 -13.12
CA VAL A 297 -40.37 -1.47 -11.77
C VAL A 297 -41.17 -0.30 -11.23
N ALA A 298 -41.62 -0.40 -9.97
CA ALA A 298 -42.32 0.71 -9.32
C ALA A 298 -41.43 1.96 -9.25
N ALA A 299 -41.95 3.13 -9.57
CA ALA A 299 -41.18 4.38 -9.60
C ALA A 299 -40.55 4.70 -8.25
N SER A 300 -41.26 4.47 -7.14
CA SER A 300 -40.71 4.65 -5.78
C SER A 300 -39.51 3.74 -5.45
N LEU A 301 -39.58 2.48 -5.95
CA LEU A 301 -38.50 1.51 -5.73
C LEU A 301 -37.27 1.86 -6.57
N LEU A 302 -37.46 2.35 -7.78
CA LEU A 302 -36.37 2.83 -8.63
C LEU A 302 -35.68 4.07 -8.02
N GLU A 303 -36.48 5.01 -7.50
CA GLU A 303 -35.94 6.22 -6.85
C GLU A 303 -35.16 5.89 -5.61
N SER A 304 -35.69 5.04 -4.71
CA SER A 304 -34.93 4.58 -3.51
C SER A 304 -33.65 3.87 -3.90
N SER A 305 -33.69 3.06 -4.97
CA SER A 305 -32.48 2.34 -5.45
C SER A 305 -31.42 3.29 -5.99
N LYS A 306 -31.81 4.36 -6.69
CA LYS A 306 -30.89 5.41 -7.14
C LYS A 306 -30.28 6.15 -5.97
N GLN A 307 -31.07 6.45 -4.93
CA GLN A 307 -30.58 7.11 -3.72
C GLN A 307 -29.56 6.26 -2.95
N ILE A 308 -29.83 4.95 -2.79
CA ILE A 308 -28.88 4.02 -2.15
C ILE A 308 -27.55 3.96 -2.95
N LYS A 309 -27.64 3.95 -4.28
CA LYS A 309 -26.47 4.02 -5.15
C LYS A 309 -25.68 5.30 -4.90
N GLY A 310 -26.33 6.46 -4.87
CA GLY A 310 -25.69 7.75 -4.58
C GLY A 310 -24.99 7.74 -3.22
N PHE A 311 -25.63 7.27 -2.17
CA PHE A 311 -25.02 7.15 -0.84
C PHE A 311 -23.80 6.21 -0.84
N SER A 312 -23.86 5.13 -1.61
CA SER A 312 -22.69 4.23 -1.75
C SER A 312 -21.51 4.93 -2.44
N GLU A 313 -21.76 5.76 -3.45
CA GLU A 313 -20.73 6.54 -4.14
C GLU A 313 -20.15 7.63 -3.21
N ASP A 314 -20.99 8.35 -2.47
CA ASP A 314 -20.56 9.34 -1.47
C ASP A 314 -19.68 8.72 -0.39
N ALA A 315 -20.04 7.51 0.07
CA ALA A 315 -19.23 6.79 1.06
C ALA A 315 -17.84 6.42 0.53
N VAL A 316 -17.72 6.07 -0.74
CA VAL A 316 -16.42 5.80 -1.38
C VAL A 316 -15.55 7.04 -1.39
N VAL A 317 -16.11 8.17 -1.80
CA VAL A 317 -15.40 9.46 -1.83
C VAL A 317 -15.01 9.90 -0.44
N HIS A 318 -15.91 9.79 0.53
CA HIS A 318 -15.61 10.10 1.93
C HIS A 318 -14.52 9.19 2.50
N THR A 319 -14.50 7.91 2.13
CA THR A 319 -13.41 6.98 2.46
C THR A 319 -12.08 7.46 1.90
N GLY A 320 -12.06 7.95 0.66
CA GLY A 320 -10.88 8.60 0.08
C GLY A 320 -10.42 9.79 0.92
N MET A 321 -11.34 10.64 1.38
CA MET A 321 -11.00 11.80 2.22
C MET A 321 -10.38 11.40 3.57
N ILE A 322 -10.97 10.46 4.30
CA ILE A 322 -10.41 9.99 5.59
C ILE A 322 -9.09 9.24 5.40
N ASN A 323 -8.92 8.52 4.29
CA ASN A 323 -7.64 7.89 3.94
C ASN A 323 -6.57 8.94 3.57
N GLY A 324 -6.94 9.97 2.82
CA GLY A 324 -6.06 11.12 2.56
C GLY A 324 -5.63 11.80 3.85
N TRP A 325 -6.56 12.00 4.76
CA TRP A 325 -6.31 12.62 6.07
C TRP A 325 -5.31 11.83 6.90
N TYR A 326 -5.52 10.52 7.10
CA TYR A 326 -4.54 9.75 7.88
C TYR A 326 -3.15 9.73 7.22
N ASN A 327 -3.05 9.78 5.90
CA ASN A 327 -1.75 9.88 5.21
C ASN A 327 -1.06 11.22 5.46
N ILE A 328 -1.80 12.34 5.56
CA ILE A 328 -1.26 13.64 5.98
C ILE A 328 -0.71 13.52 7.42
N ILE A 329 -1.49 12.95 8.34
CA ILE A 329 -1.06 12.73 9.72
C ILE A 329 0.19 11.85 9.78
N THR A 330 0.25 10.80 8.96
CA THR A 330 1.43 9.93 8.83
C THR A 330 2.67 10.73 8.46
N PHE A 331 2.57 11.55 7.44
CA PHE A 331 3.67 12.37 6.95
C PHE A 331 4.15 13.37 8.03
N VAL A 332 3.22 14.08 8.66
CA VAL A 332 3.55 15.08 9.69
C VAL A 332 4.14 14.43 10.94
N SER A 333 3.61 13.28 11.37
CA SER A 333 4.04 12.61 12.60
C SER A 333 5.30 11.77 12.46
N ALA A 334 5.68 11.38 11.24
CA ALA A 334 6.79 10.44 11.01
C ALA A 334 8.12 10.88 11.66
N PHE A 335 8.47 12.16 11.52
CA PHE A 335 9.71 12.71 12.12
C PHE A 335 9.67 12.74 13.64
N GLY A 336 8.53 13.17 14.21
CA GLY A 336 8.32 13.21 15.65
C GLY A 336 8.40 11.82 16.27
N LEU A 337 7.81 10.83 15.62
CA LEU A 337 7.82 9.43 16.08
C LEU A 337 9.23 8.82 16.03
N LEU A 338 9.99 9.05 14.97
CA LEU A 338 11.37 8.56 14.88
C LEU A 338 12.26 9.19 15.94
N TRP A 339 12.10 10.49 16.20
CA TRP A 339 12.79 11.17 17.28
C TRP A 339 12.40 10.60 18.64
N LEU A 340 11.10 10.40 18.89
CA LEU A 340 10.56 9.85 20.13
C LEU A 340 11.08 8.42 20.38
N ALA A 341 11.07 7.58 19.33
CA ALA A 341 11.56 6.21 19.39
C ALA A 341 13.05 6.12 19.71
N LYS A 342 13.87 7.03 19.16
CA LYS A 342 15.31 7.10 19.46
C LYS A 342 15.60 7.66 20.84
N LYS A 343 14.87 8.70 21.28
CA LYS A 343 15.11 9.39 22.55
C LYS A 343 14.64 8.59 23.78
N TYR A 344 13.49 7.91 23.65
CA TYR A 344 12.88 7.20 24.78
C TYR A 344 12.97 5.68 24.60
N ASN A 345 12.07 5.11 23.81
CA ASN A 345 12.02 3.66 23.59
C ASN A 345 11.21 3.31 22.35
N ALA A 346 11.85 2.73 21.33
CA ALA A 346 11.21 2.33 20.09
C ALA A 346 10.05 1.34 20.32
N LYS A 347 10.19 0.39 21.25
CA LYS A 347 9.18 -0.61 21.59
C LYS A 347 7.91 0.04 22.17
N ILE A 348 8.07 0.93 23.13
CA ILE A 348 6.93 1.63 23.76
C ILE A 348 6.25 2.57 22.76
N THR A 349 7.02 3.28 21.94
CA THR A 349 6.47 4.14 20.88
C THR A 349 5.60 3.35 19.92
N HIS A 350 6.07 2.18 19.46
CA HIS A 350 5.30 1.32 18.56
C HIS A 350 4.08 0.70 19.24
N PHE A 351 4.24 0.23 20.48
CA PHE A 351 3.13 -0.29 21.30
C PHE A 351 1.99 0.72 21.42
N LEU A 352 2.30 1.94 21.85
CA LEU A 352 1.27 2.99 22.05
C LEU A 352 0.61 3.38 20.72
N ALA A 353 1.39 3.51 19.65
CA ALA A 353 0.86 3.84 18.33
C ALA A 353 -0.16 2.79 17.86
N LEU A 354 0.18 1.48 17.92
CA LEU A 354 -0.72 0.40 17.53
C LEU A 354 -1.93 0.29 18.46
N LEU A 355 -1.75 0.48 19.79
CA LEU A 355 -2.82 0.41 20.76
C LEU A 355 -3.91 1.45 20.48
N PHE A 356 -3.51 2.72 20.34
CA PHE A 356 -4.46 3.80 20.08
C PHE A 356 -5.14 3.64 18.71
N ALA A 357 -4.43 3.21 17.69
CA ALA A 357 -5.03 2.92 16.39
C ALA A 357 -6.02 1.76 16.44
N GLY A 358 -5.69 0.69 17.18
CA GLY A 358 -6.59 -0.45 17.37
C GLY A 358 -7.88 -0.02 18.07
N ILE A 359 -7.79 0.76 19.14
CA ILE A 359 -8.96 1.35 19.84
C ILE A 359 -9.75 2.25 18.89
N ALA A 360 -9.07 3.09 18.11
CA ALA A 360 -9.69 3.98 17.13
C ALA A 360 -10.50 3.23 16.09
N LEU A 361 -9.98 2.09 15.55
CA LEU A 361 -10.71 1.25 14.61
C LEU A 361 -11.89 0.51 15.26
N ILE A 362 -11.79 0.12 16.54
CA ILE A 362 -12.92 -0.49 17.26
C ILE A 362 -14.07 0.51 17.44
N ILE A 363 -13.75 1.77 17.69
CA ILE A 363 -14.76 2.83 17.88
C ILE A 363 -15.32 3.33 16.54
N LEU A 364 -14.54 3.32 15.46
CA LEU A 364 -14.91 3.90 14.17
C LEU A 364 -16.31 3.48 13.66
N PRO A 365 -16.74 2.21 13.73
CA PRO A 365 -18.06 1.78 13.27
C PRO A 365 -19.24 2.34 14.09
N THR A 366 -19.00 2.85 15.29
CA THR A 366 -20.04 3.46 16.14
C THR A 366 -20.26 4.94 15.83
N ILE A 367 -19.42 5.52 14.97
CA ILE A 367 -19.50 6.93 14.60
C ILE A 367 -20.41 7.06 13.37
N HIS A 368 -21.55 7.75 13.54
CA HIS A 368 -22.53 7.98 12.48
C HIS A 368 -22.34 9.32 11.76
N ASP A 369 -21.71 10.30 12.44
CA ASP A 369 -21.34 11.56 11.80
C ASP A 369 -20.08 11.39 10.97
N LYS A 370 -20.20 11.62 9.65
CA LYS A 370 -19.11 11.46 8.70
C LYS A 370 -17.88 12.32 9.01
N TRP A 371 -18.06 13.53 9.58
CA TRP A 371 -16.97 14.42 9.92
C TRP A 371 -16.22 13.98 11.18
N MET A 372 -16.93 13.37 12.12
CA MET A 372 -16.30 12.79 13.32
C MET A 372 -15.42 11.57 13.01
N MET A 373 -15.60 10.92 11.85
CA MET A 373 -14.74 9.80 11.42
C MET A 373 -13.28 10.22 11.17
N PHE A 374 -12.99 11.52 10.97
CA PHE A 374 -11.61 12.01 10.85
C PHE A 374 -10.81 11.89 12.15
N LEU A 375 -11.45 11.91 13.31
CA LEU A 375 -10.77 11.86 14.61
C LEU A 375 -10.05 10.53 14.87
N PRO A 376 -10.67 9.35 14.73
CA PRO A 376 -9.98 8.07 14.83
C PRO A 376 -8.81 7.93 13.84
N MET A 377 -8.93 8.55 12.67
CA MET A 377 -7.88 8.49 11.63
C MET A 377 -6.61 9.25 11.99
N VAL A 378 -6.64 10.16 12.98
CA VAL A 378 -5.42 10.77 13.54
C VAL A 378 -4.55 9.69 14.19
N PHE A 379 -5.12 8.87 15.06
CA PHE A 379 -4.40 7.78 15.72
C PHE A 379 -3.94 6.71 14.74
N PHE A 380 -4.78 6.41 13.75
CA PHE A 380 -4.44 5.47 12.67
C PHE A 380 -3.25 5.98 11.83
N GLY A 381 -3.21 7.26 11.49
CA GLY A 381 -2.11 7.88 10.76
C GLY A 381 -0.79 7.85 11.55
N ILE A 382 -0.84 8.10 12.86
CA ILE A 382 0.31 7.98 13.77
C ILE A 382 0.83 6.52 13.79
N ALA A 383 -0.08 5.55 13.87
CA ALA A 383 0.31 4.13 13.82
C ALA A 383 0.92 3.76 12.48
N TRP A 384 0.35 4.23 11.38
CA TRP A 384 0.90 3.99 10.06
C TRP A 384 2.32 4.53 9.91
N ALA A 385 2.59 5.76 10.40
CA ALA A 385 3.95 6.30 10.47
C ALA A 385 4.89 5.42 11.32
N SER A 386 4.40 4.93 12.46
CA SER A 386 5.16 4.03 13.33
C SER A 386 5.46 2.70 12.62
N MET A 387 4.48 2.09 11.93
CA MET A 387 4.63 0.83 11.20
C MET A 387 5.67 0.91 10.09
N MET A 388 5.80 2.06 9.44
CA MET A 388 6.76 2.29 8.35
C MET A 388 8.21 2.48 8.82
N GLY A 389 8.46 2.88 10.06
CA GLY A 389 9.80 3.26 10.49
C GLY A 389 10.29 2.58 11.76
N VAL A 390 9.48 2.53 12.81
CA VAL A 390 9.93 2.12 14.15
C VAL A 390 10.36 0.65 14.25
N PRO A 391 9.69 -0.33 13.60
CA PRO A 391 10.11 -1.73 13.67
C PRO A 391 11.52 -2.00 13.15
N TYR A 392 11.97 -1.23 12.16
CA TYR A 392 13.35 -1.34 11.66
C TYR A 392 14.39 -0.97 12.73
N LEU A 393 14.08 0.01 13.60
CA LEU A 393 14.94 0.39 14.72
C LEU A 393 15.07 -0.73 15.76
N LEU A 394 14.05 -1.58 15.90
CA LEU A 394 14.04 -2.68 16.86
C LEU A 394 14.98 -3.83 16.47
N VAL A 395 15.24 -4.00 15.16
CA VAL A 395 15.96 -5.16 14.64
C VAL A 395 17.32 -4.83 14.02
N VAL A 396 17.53 -3.60 13.54
CA VAL A 396 18.71 -3.21 12.75
C VAL A 396 20.03 -3.50 13.45
N ASN A 397 20.11 -3.29 14.76
CA ASN A 397 21.32 -3.50 15.57
C ASN A 397 21.59 -4.98 15.91
N GLN A 398 20.65 -5.89 15.60
CA GLN A 398 20.74 -7.32 15.89
C GLN A 398 20.91 -8.16 14.62
N ILE A 399 20.91 -7.52 13.46
CA ILE A 399 21.09 -8.17 12.16
C ILE A 399 22.58 -8.15 11.79
N PRO A 400 23.16 -9.32 11.39
CA PRO A 400 24.53 -9.38 10.90
C PRO A 400 24.75 -8.48 9.68
N ALA A 401 25.73 -7.56 9.75
CA ALA A 401 26.01 -6.59 8.69
C ALA A 401 26.27 -7.25 7.31
N LYS A 402 26.87 -8.45 7.28
CA LYS A 402 27.16 -9.20 6.05
C LYS A 402 25.91 -9.69 5.32
N ARG A 403 24.75 -9.85 6.01
CA ARG A 403 23.50 -10.35 5.46
C ARG A 403 22.36 -9.31 5.58
N TYR A 404 22.71 -8.03 5.75
CA TYR A 404 21.71 -6.97 5.97
C TYR A 404 20.62 -6.95 4.89
N GLY A 405 20.99 -7.00 3.62
CA GLY A 405 20.04 -7.00 2.50
C GLY A 405 19.06 -8.19 2.52
N VAL A 406 19.56 -9.38 2.86
CA VAL A 406 18.71 -10.58 2.96
C VAL A 406 17.69 -10.44 4.09
N TYR A 407 18.12 -9.95 5.26
CA TYR A 407 17.19 -9.74 6.37
C TYR A 407 16.18 -8.61 6.12
N MET A 408 16.53 -7.59 5.35
CA MET A 408 15.55 -6.59 4.88
C MET A 408 14.50 -7.24 3.97
N GLY A 409 14.91 -8.15 3.08
CA GLY A 409 13.99 -8.97 2.28
C GLY A 409 13.09 -9.85 3.15
N ILE A 410 13.61 -10.46 4.21
CA ILE A 410 12.81 -11.26 5.16
C ILE A 410 11.78 -10.37 5.88
N ILE A 411 12.14 -9.16 6.31
CA ILE A 411 11.19 -8.21 6.91
C ILE A 411 10.07 -7.87 5.91
N ASN A 412 10.40 -7.69 4.65
CA ASN A 412 9.37 -7.47 3.62
C ASN A 412 8.46 -8.71 3.44
N MET A 413 9.00 -9.93 3.51
CA MET A 413 8.18 -11.15 3.52
C MET A 413 7.27 -11.23 4.75
N MET A 414 7.71 -10.76 5.92
CA MET A 414 6.87 -10.66 7.13
C MET A 414 5.71 -9.67 6.95
N ILE A 415 5.78 -8.73 6.00
CA ILE A 415 4.66 -7.88 5.60
C ILE A 415 3.69 -8.66 4.70
N VAL A 416 4.22 -9.31 3.68
CA VAL A 416 3.43 -9.90 2.60
C VAL A 416 2.74 -11.20 3.02
N ILE A 417 3.40 -12.05 3.83
CA ILE A 417 2.84 -13.34 4.26
C ILE A 417 1.54 -13.17 5.05
N PRO A 418 1.42 -12.27 6.05
CA PRO A 418 0.15 -12.01 6.72
C PRO A 418 -0.96 -11.52 5.80
N MET A 419 -0.63 -10.66 4.82
CA MET A 419 -1.58 -10.20 3.81
C MET A 419 -2.09 -11.35 2.95
N PHE A 420 -1.20 -12.26 2.56
CA PHE A 420 -1.55 -13.48 1.83
C PHE A 420 -2.45 -14.41 2.65
N ILE A 421 -2.12 -14.64 3.93
CA ILE A 421 -2.95 -15.44 4.85
C ILE A 421 -4.33 -14.80 5.00
N GLN A 422 -4.40 -13.48 5.16
CA GLN A 422 -5.66 -12.74 5.24
C GLN A 422 -6.49 -12.95 3.97
N THR A 423 -5.87 -12.79 2.80
CA THR A 423 -6.55 -12.95 1.51
C THR A 423 -7.21 -14.32 1.35
N LEU A 424 -6.57 -15.39 1.81
CA LEU A 424 -7.10 -16.74 1.71
C LEU A 424 -8.14 -17.07 2.78
N SER A 425 -8.00 -16.49 3.98
CA SER A 425 -8.81 -16.90 5.15
C SER A 425 -9.98 -15.94 5.43
N PHE A 426 -9.84 -14.65 5.10
CA PHE A 426 -10.75 -13.65 5.63
C PHE A 426 -12.16 -13.71 5.01
N GLY A 427 -12.32 -14.16 3.79
CA GLY A 427 -13.65 -14.37 3.20
C GLY A 427 -14.51 -15.30 4.04
N TYR A 428 -13.90 -16.42 4.52
CA TYR A 428 -14.58 -17.35 5.44
C TYR A 428 -14.82 -16.71 6.81
N VAL A 429 -13.82 -16.04 7.39
CA VAL A 429 -13.95 -15.32 8.67
C VAL A 429 -15.05 -14.28 8.60
N TYR A 430 -15.08 -13.48 7.54
CA TYR A 430 -16.07 -12.42 7.34
C TYR A 430 -17.50 -12.98 7.30
N LYS A 431 -17.72 -14.03 6.51
CA LYS A 431 -19.05 -14.63 6.35
C LYS A 431 -19.51 -15.38 7.59
N SER A 432 -18.65 -16.26 8.15
CA SER A 432 -19.04 -17.22 9.19
C SER A 432 -18.94 -16.63 10.60
N PHE A 433 -17.90 -15.87 10.92
CA PHE A 433 -17.66 -15.35 12.27
C PHE A 433 -18.13 -13.90 12.42
N LEU A 434 -17.95 -13.07 11.39
CA LEU A 434 -18.31 -11.65 11.44
C LEU A 434 -19.71 -11.39 10.88
N ARG A 435 -20.48 -12.43 10.55
CA ARG A 435 -21.86 -12.37 10.06
C ARG A 435 -22.05 -11.53 8.81
N GLY A 436 -21.03 -11.42 7.96
CA GLY A 436 -21.07 -10.59 6.74
C GLY A 436 -21.23 -9.08 7.00
N ASN A 437 -20.89 -8.61 8.20
CA ASN A 437 -21.06 -7.21 8.60
C ASN A 437 -19.75 -6.44 8.47
N PRO A 438 -19.68 -5.39 7.62
CA PRO A 438 -18.48 -4.56 7.45
C PRO A 438 -18.00 -3.88 8.74
N ALA A 439 -18.91 -3.46 9.63
CA ALA A 439 -18.56 -2.89 10.93
C ALA A 439 -17.75 -3.88 11.78
N ASN A 440 -18.19 -5.16 11.82
CA ASN A 440 -17.47 -6.20 12.53
C ASN A 440 -16.08 -6.48 11.92
N ALA A 441 -15.92 -6.32 10.60
CA ALA A 441 -14.61 -6.45 9.95
C ALA A 441 -13.62 -5.36 10.41
N ILE A 442 -14.08 -4.13 10.58
CA ILE A 442 -13.24 -3.04 11.09
C ILE A 442 -12.94 -3.21 12.58
N ILE A 443 -13.93 -3.64 13.40
CA ILE A 443 -13.70 -3.98 14.82
C ILE A 443 -12.67 -5.11 14.94
N PHE A 444 -12.77 -6.14 14.10
CA PHE A 444 -11.82 -7.25 14.07
C PHE A 444 -10.41 -6.75 13.71
N ALA A 445 -10.26 -5.89 12.70
CA ALA A 445 -8.99 -5.26 12.36
C ALA A 445 -8.41 -4.45 13.55
N GLY A 446 -9.24 -3.68 14.23
CA GLY A 446 -8.86 -2.95 15.45
C GLY A 446 -8.37 -3.88 16.56
N THR A 447 -9.07 -5.00 16.80
CA THR A 447 -8.69 -6.02 17.79
C THR A 447 -7.33 -6.66 17.46
N LEU A 448 -7.07 -6.94 16.18
CA LEU A 448 -5.77 -7.45 15.74
C LEU A 448 -4.65 -6.42 15.95
N LEU A 449 -4.90 -5.11 15.74
CA LEU A 449 -3.91 -4.07 16.04
C LEU A 449 -3.61 -3.97 17.55
N VAL A 450 -4.63 -4.09 18.40
CA VAL A 450 -4.42 -4.18 19.86
C VAL A 450 -3.60 -5.43 20.22
N THR A 451 -3.87 -6.57 19.60
CA THR A 451 -3.10 -7.79 19.78
C THR A 451 -1.64 -7.61 19.33
N ALA A 452 -1.41 -6.97 18.19
CA ALA A 452 -0.08 -6.60 17.71
C ALA A 452 0.64 -5.66 18.68
N ALA A 453 -0.09 -4.69 19.27
CA ALA A 453 0.45 -3.81 20.30
C ALA A 453 0.96 -4.61 21.50
N VAL A 454 0.12 -5.49 22.05
CA VAL A 454 0.53 -6.36 23.19
C VAL A 454 1.71 -7.25 22.82
N ALA A 455 1.71 -7.86 21.62
CA ALA A 455 2.82 -8.65 21.13
C ALA A 455 4.12 -7.85 21.02
N THR A 456 4.05 -6.55 20.72
CA THR A 456 5.22 -5.67 20.68
C THR A 456 5.96 -5.61 22.03
N LEU A 457 5.25 -5.71 23.14
CA LEU A 457 5.87 -5.74 24.49
C LEU A 457 6.77 -6.96 24.73
N ALA A 458 6.53 -8.06 24.02
CA ALA A 458 7.34 -9.26 24.10
C ALA A 458 8.70 -9.13 23.37
N ILE A 459 8.89 -8.10 22.52
CA ILE A 459 10.15 -7.88 21.79
C ILE A 459 11.28 -7.58 22.77
N LYS A 460 12.33 -8.41 22.74
CA LYS A 460 13.55 -8.21 23.50
C LYS A 460 14.59 -7.46 22.64
N SER A 461 14.41 -6.15 22.47
CA SER A 461 15.40 -5.30 21.78
C SER A 461 16.51 -4.88 22.75
N ARG A 462 17.77 -5.03 22.36
CA ARG A 462 18.88 -4.37 23.04
C ARG A 462 18.85 -2.88 22.71
N GLN A 463 18.90 -2.04 23.74
CA GLN A 463 18.99 -0.58 23.53
C GLN A 463 20.45 -0.17 23.29
N PRO A 464 20.69 0.91 22.50
CA PRO A 464 22.00 1.54 22.46
C PRO A 464 22.30 2.07 23.88
N GLY A 465 23.23 1.43 24.58
CA GLY A 465 23.59 1.73 25.98
C GLY A 465 23.58 0.54 26.92
N ASP A 466 23.01 -0.59 26.54
CA ASP A 466 23.03 -1.82 27.34
C ASP A 466 24.49 -2.42 27.43
N GLU A 467 25.35 -2.11 26.44
CA GLU A 467 26.77 -2.51 26.48
C GLU A 467 27.59 -1.78 27.58
N ALA A 468 27.16 -0.58 27.95
CA ALA A 468 27.81 0.19 29.03
C ALA A 468 27.43 -0.28 30.44
N ARG A 469 26.48 -1.19 30.60
CA ARG A 469 26.03 -1.74 31.89
C ARG A 469 26.56 -3.15 32.19
N LEU A 470 27.25 -3.76 31.23
CA LEU A 470 27.79 -5.14 31.35
C LEU A 470 29.31 -5.17 31.28
N GLY A 471 30.00 -4.04 31.24
CA GLY A 471 31.42 -3.83 31.46
C GLY A 471 31.61 -3.01 32.73
#